data_f31267339779ad50c251dfc323cf1a70
#
_entry.id   f31267339779ad50c251dfc323cf1a70
#
_cell.length_a   1.000
_cell.length_b   1.000
_cell.length_c   1.000
_cell.angle_alpha   90.00
_cell.angle_beta   90.00
_cell.angle_gamma   90.00
#
_symmetry.space_group_name_H-M   'P 1'
#
loop_
_entity.id
_entity.type
_entity.pdbx_description
1 polymer ?
#
loop_
_entity_poly.entity_id
_entity_poly.type
_entity_poly.pdbx_seq_one_letter_code
_entity_poly.pdbx_strand_id
1 'polypeptide(L)'
;FVALGLSVEPHYWDKDTELVLPTCPERITLQSQIDRTLAGYHKKIQRLEALDIPVNFETLFDAKPACSVGITIEDGFKAEIERLESLGKINSATKHKYALQVLDGYKPTTMALEAIDLDYLKGLELYLRQRGNKDNSIATRFAIFKAIYNKAVKEGKVAVKQNPFSIYQVGSLWAKTRKRAIDKDDIQRLIDLEITEGHTTEYRRLAKDLFLFSYFTAGMNFGDIARLRYKDILRGRVNYSRHKTQKLLSFQLVPMALQILEKYGTAGHGEANIIPIRNRH
;
A
#
# COMPACT_ATOMS: atom_id res chain seq x y z
N PHE A 1 22.55 17.58 -18.86
CA PHE A 1 22.47 17.89 -20.30
C PHE A 1 21.04 18.24 -20.67
N VAL A 2 20.89 19.34 -21.42
CA VAL A 2 19.58 19.77 -21.95
C VAL A 2 19.65 19.66 -23.46
N ALA A 3 18.70 18.90 -24.02
CA ALA A 3 18.62 18.76 -25.48
C ALA A 3 18.01 20.02 -26.08
N LEU A 4 18.73 20.64 -27.02
CA LEU A 4 18.24 21.83 -27.72
C LEU A 4 17.29 21.49 -28.89
N GLY A 5 17.03 20.21 -29.14
CA GLY A 5 16.23 19.75 -30.28
C GLY A 5 16.92 19.96 -31.64
N LEU A 6 18.22 20.21 -31.64
CA LEU A 6 19.05 20.39 -32.82
C LEU A 6 19.93 19.14 -33.02
N SER A 7 20.14 18.76 -34.26
CA SER A 7 21.00 17.65 -34.61
C SER A 7 22.06 18.15 -35.58
N VAL A 8 23.34 17.84 -35.30
CA VAL A 8 24.49 18.12 -36.12
C VAL A 8 25.28 16.85 -36.30
N GLU A 9 25.71 16.53 -37.53
CA GLU A 9 26.59 15.38 -37.72
C GLU A 9 27.92 15.56 -36.99
N PRO A 10 28.46 14.52 -36.31
CA PRO A 10 29.64 14.66 -35.44
C PRO A 10 30.85 15.30 -36.08
N HIS A 11 31.06 15.14 -37.41
CA HIS A 11 32.18 15.72 -38.14
C HIS A 11 32.04 17.21 -38.44
N TYR A 12 30.85 17.80 -38.20
CA TYR A 12 30.62 19.25 -38.31
C TYR A 12 30.63 19.96 -36.96
N TRP A 13 30.90 19.27 -35.84
CA TRP A 13 30.92 19.82 -34.49
C TRP A 13 32.34 19.85 -33.94
N ASP A 14 32.82 21.02 -33.58
CA ASP A 14 34.08 21.16 -32.85
C ASP A 14 33.81 21.06 -31.34
N LYS A 15 34.40 20.04 -30.70
CA LYS A 15 34.24 19.77 -29.27
C LYS A 15 35.03 20.74 -28.39
N ASP A 16 36.11 21.32 -28.90
CA ASP A 16 36.98 22.18 -28.10
C ASP A 16 36.45 23.60 -28.04
N THR A 17 35.88 24.09 -29.15
CA THR A 17 35.29 25.43 -29.25
C THR A 17 33.79 25.44 -29.04
N GLU A 18 33.13 24.28 -28.99
CA GLU A 18 31.69 24.10 -28.90
C GLU A 18 30.91 24.88 -30.01
N LEU A 19 31.47 24.89 -31.20
CA LEU A 19 30.91 25.59 -32.35
C LEU A 19 30.68 24.66 -33.55
N VAL A 20 29.75 25.05 -34.43
CA VAL A 20 29.53 24.38 -35.69
C VAL A 20 30.64 24.75 -36.66
N LEU A 21 31.34 23.77 -37.20
CA LEU A 21 32.47 23.95 -38.12
C LEU A 21 32.08 24.71 -39.43
N PRO A 22 33.00 25.51 -40.02
CA PRO A 22 32.75 26.24 -41.25
C PRO A 22 32.34 25.39 -42.45
N THR A 23 32.69 24.11 -42.40
CA THR A 23 32.38 23.12 -43.46
C THR A 23 30.93 22.64 -43.45
N CYS A 24 30.15 22.94 -42.39
CA CYS A 24 28.75 22.55 -42.31
C CYS A 24 27.89 23.42 -43.25
N PRO A 25 27.09 22.84 -44.16
CA PRO A 25 26.23 23.59 -45.07
C PRO A 25 25.20 24.50 -44.35
N GLU A 26 24.70 24.05 -43.21
CA GLU A 26 23.68 24.76 -42.43
C GLU A 26 24.28 25.53 -41.23
N ARG A 27 25.58 25.79 -41.23
CA ARG A 27 26.33 26.42 -40.14
C ARG A 27 25.64 27.68 -39.59
N ILE A 28 25.28 28.62 -40.46
CA ILE A 28 24.75 29.92 -40.08
C ILE A 28 23.43 29.72 -39.30
N THR A 29 22.57 28.88 -39.81
CA THR A 29 21.24 28.62 -39.18
C THR A 29 21.40 27.91 -37.85
N LEU A 30 22.18 26.84 -37.79
CA LEU A 30 22.41 26.07 -36.57
C LEU A 30 23.12 26.89 -35.51
N GLN A 31 24.20 27.58 -35.85
CA GLN A 31 24.93 28.42 -34.92
C GLN A 31 24.05 29.57 -34.37
N SER A 32 23.29 30.22 -35.25
CA SER A 32 22.35 31.27 -34.82
C SER A 32 21.27 30.77 -33.84
N GLN A 33 20.78 29.56 -34.04
CA GLN A 33 19.82 28.95 -33.11
C GLN A 33 20.48 28.62 -31.77
N ILE A 34 21.69 28.09 -31.74
CA ILE A 34 22.47 27.81 -30.53
C ILE A 34 22.71 29.13 -29.78
N ASP A 35 23.27 30.13 -30.47
CA ASP A 35 23.59 31.44 -29.86
C ASP A 35 22.35 32.14 -29.31
N ARG A 36 21.22 32.07 -29.99
CA ARG A 36 19.94 32.61 -29.53
C ARG A 36 19.46 31.92 -28.27
N THR A 37 19.61 30.61 -28.21
CA THR A 37 19.20 29.82 -27.04
C THR A 37 20.10 30.14 -25.84
N LEU A 38 21.43 30.18 -26.03
CA LEU A 38 22.38 30.56 -25.00
C LEU A 38 22.18 31.99 -24.51
N ALA A 39 21.94 32.95 -25.39
CA ALA A 39 21.62 34.34 -25.02
C ALA A 39 20.32 34.41 -24.16
N GLY A 40 19.35 33.57 -24.48
CA GLY A 40 18.13 33.45 -23.67
C GLY A 40 18.41 32.98 -22.24
N TYR A 41 19.27 31.97 -22.08
CA TYR A 41 19.67 31.49 -20.74
C TYR A 41 20.54 32.53 -19.99
N HIS A 42 21.48 33.18 -20.65
CA HIS A 42 22.28 34.24 -20.02
C HIS A 42 21.39 35.39 -19.50
N LYS A 43 20.43 35.85 -20.31
CA LYS A 43 19.46 36.87 -19.87
C LYS A 43 18.63 36.42 -18.68
N LYS A 44 18.29 35.12 -18.63
CA LYS A 44 17.53 34.55 -17.52
C LYS A 44 18.38 34.45 -16.24
N ILE A 45 19.65 34.06 -16.35
CA ILE A 45 20.60 34.05 -15.23
C ILE A 45 20.71 35.47 -14.63
N GLN A 46 20.98 36.48 -15.46
CA GLN A 46 21.07 37.86 -15.00
C GLN A 46 19.80 38.31 -14.29
N ARG A 47 18.63 37.90 -14.76
CA ARG A 47 17.36 38.22 -14.11
C ARG A 47 17.20 37.54 -12.75
N LEU A 48 17.62 36.26 -12.63
CA LEU A 48 17.57 35.50 -11.37
C LEU A 48 18.53 36.13 -10.35
N GLU A 49 19.74 36.51 -10.75
CA GLU A 49 20.74 37.18 -9.93
C GLU A 49 20.24 38.55 -9.45
N ALA A 50 19.62 39.33 -10.34
CA ALA A 50 19.06 40.63 -10.00
C ALA A 50 17.88 40.53 -9.01
N LEU A 51 17.23 39.38 -8.91
CA LEU A 51 16.13 39.10 -7.94
C LEU A 51 16.62 38.34 -6.70
N ASP A 52 17.91 38.15 -6.53
CA ASP A 52 18.52 37.38 -5.43
C ASP A 52 17.99 35.97 -5.32
N ILE A 53 17.62 35.38 -6.49
CA ILE A 53 17.14 33.98 -6.59
C ILE A 53 18.31 33.09 -6.96
N PRO A 54 18.57 32.01 -6.21
CA PRO A 54 19.69 31.12 -6.53
C PRO A 54 19.52 30.47 -7.90
N VAL A 55 20.59 30.55 -8.74
CA VAL A 55 20.61 29.92 -10.06
C VAL A 55 20.87 28.42 -9.87
N ASN A 56 19.86 27.62 -10.13
CA ASN A 56 19.93 26.16 -10.14
C ASN A 56 19.18 25.61 -11.35
N PHE A 57 19.20 24.28 -11.54
CA PHE A 57 18.54 23.63 -12.68
C PHE A 57 17.04 23.98 -12.77
N GLU A 58 16.35 23.99 -11.62
CA GLU A 58 14.91 24.24 -11.56
C GLU A 58 14.55 25.69 -11.94
N THR A 59 15.33 26.66 -11.43
CA THR A 59 15.10 28.08 -11.70
C THR A 59 15.54 28.49 -13.10
N LEU A 60 16.60 27.88 -13.64
CA LEU A 60 17.14 28.21 -14.96
C LEU A 60 16.27 27.67 -16.11
N PHE A 61 15.79 26.45 -16.00
CA PHE A 61 15.06 25.78 -17.09
C PHE A 61 13.53 25.89 -16.97
N ASP A 62 13.00 26.72 -16.06
CA ASP A 62 11.58 26.71 -15.73
C ASP A 62 11.08 25.27 -15.57
N ALA A 63 11.97 24.39 -15.13
CA ALA A 63 11.56 23.13 -14.62
C ALA A 63 10.58 23.49 -13.50
N LYS A 64 9.31 23.71 -13.90
CA LYS A 64 8.25 23.67 -12.91
C LYS A 64 8.56 22.44 -12.12
N PRO A 65 8.72 22.53 -10.79
CA PRO A 65 8.49 21.35 -9.97
C PRO A 65 7.16 20.86 -10.50
N ALA A 66 7.13 19.67 -11.14
CA ALA A 66 6.00 19.15 -11.91
C ALA A 66 4.77 19.57 -11.14
N CYS A 67 3.97 20.50 -11.70
CA CYS A 67 3.10 21.42 -10.99
C CYS A 67 2.40 20.62 -9.90
N SER A 68 2.93 20.65 -8.70
CA SER A 68 2.28 20.08 -7.57
C SER A 68 1.07 20.99 -7.35
N VAL A 69 -0.02 20.67 -7.99
CA VAL A 69 -1.29 20.95 -7.36
C VAL A 69 -1.15 20.20 -6.05
N GLY A 70 -0.73 20.95 -5.01
CA GLY A 70 -0.36 20.37 -3.72
C GLY A 70 -1.52 19.54 -3.23
N ILE A 71 -1.39 18.21 -3.39
CA ILE A 71 -2.45 17.31 -2.95
C ILE A 71 -2.45 17.31 -1.43
N THR A 72 -3.63 17.32 -0.86
CA THR A 72 -3.81 17.23 0.58
C THR A 72 -3.60 15.78 1.06
N ILE A 73 -3.44 15.62 2.37
CA ILE A 73 -3.44 14.27 2.99
C ILE A 73 -4.75 13.56 2.61
N GLU A 74 -5.87 14.27 2.71
CA GLU A 74 -7.20 13.73 2.40
C GLU A 74 -7.31 13.25 0.96
N ASP A 75 -6.84 14.03 -0.02
CA ASP A 75 -6.87 13.66 -1.44
C ASP A 75 -6.06 12.39 -1.72
N GLY A 76 -4.86 12.29 -1.14
CA GLY A 76 -4.01 11.12 -1.26
C GLY A 76 -4.67 9.85 -0.70
N PHE A 77 -5.34 9.97 0.45
CA PHE A 77 -6.07 8.85 1.05
C PHE A 77 -7.33 8.49 0.28
N LYS A 78 -8.16 9.47 -0.13
CA LYS A 78 -9.39 9.24 -0.89
C LYS A 78 -9.11 8.50 -2.19
N ALA A 79 -8.14 8.97 -2.97
CA ALA A 79 -7.74 8.32 -4.22
C ALA A 79 -7.30 6.85 -4.02
N GLU A 80 -6.57 6.54 -2.93
CA GLU A 80 -6.17 5.17 -2.63
C GLU A 80 -7.32 4.31 -2.12
N ILE A 81 -8.22 4.88 -1.33
CA ILE A 81 -9.44 4.19 -0.85
C ILE A 81 -10.31 3.80 -2.03
N GLU A 82 -10.63 4.73 -2.92
CA GLU A 82 -11.42 4.48 -4.14
C GLU A 82 -10.80 3.39 -5.02
N ARG A 83 -9.47 3.44 -5.20
CA ARG A 83 -8.74 2.41 -5.94
C ARG A 83 -8.86 1.03 -5.28
N LEU A 84 -8.78 0.96 -3.96
CA LEU A 84 -8.90 -0.30 -3.22
C LEU A 84 -10.32 -0.86 -3.28
N GLU A 85 -11.33 0.00 -3.21
CA GLU A 85 -12.74 -0.38 -3.35
C GLU A 85 -13.04 -0.90 -4.74
N SER A 86 -12.57 -0.22 -5.80
CA SER A 86 -12.71 -0.66 -7.20
C SER A 86 -12.08 -2.02 -7.44
N LEU A 87 -11.01 -2.37 -6.70
CA LEU A 87 -10.35 -3.68 -6.75
C LEU A 87 -11.01 -4.73 -5.83
N GLY A 88 -12.14 -4.41 -5.19
CA GLY A 88 -12.80 -5.30 -4.24
C GLY A 88 -12.02 -5.56 -2.94
N LYS A 89 -10.97 -4.77 -2.66
CA LYS A 89 -10.12 -4.91 -1.46
C LYS A 89 -10.71 -4.16 -0.26
N ILE A 90 -11.96 -4.44 0.07
CA ILE A 90 -12.77 -3.71 1.07
C ILE A 90 -12.07 -3.61 2.43
N ASN A 91 -11.51 -4.71 2.94
CA ASN A 91 -10.81 -4.71 4.22
C ASN A 91 -9.59 -3.79 4.24
N SER A 92 -8.89 -3.63 3.10
CA SER A 92 -7.78 -2.70 2.98
C SER A 92 -8.29 -1.27 2.91
N ALA A 93 -9.32 -1.00 2.13
CA ALA A 93 -9.98 0.31 2.06
C ALA A 93 -10.45 0.77 3.45
N THR A 94 -11.09 -0.10 4.21
CA THR A 94 -11.53 0.18 5.59
C THR A 94 -10.36 0.59 6.50
N LYS A 95 -9.22 -0.10 6.41
CA LYS A 95 -8.01 0.27 7.19
C LYS A 95 -7.49 1.66 6.80
N HIS A 96 -7.55 2.03 5.53
CA HIS A 96 -7.17 3.37 5.07
C HIS A 96 -8.15 4.44 5.56
N LYS A 97 -9.46 4.17 5.55
CA LYS A 97 -10.48 5.07 6.11
C LYS A 97 -10.22 5.34 7.60
N TYR A 98 -9.97 4.30 8.39
CA TYR A 98 -9.63 4.47 9.80
C TYR A 98 -8.29 5.22 10.01
N ALA A 99 -7.30 4.99 9.16
CA ALA A 99 -6.05 5.73 9.26
C ALA A 99 -6.28 7.23 8.97
N LEU A 100 -7.05 7.57 7.93
CA LEU A 100 -7.41 8.95 7.60
C LEU A 100 -8.15 9.63 8.76
N GLN A 101 -9.16 8.97 9.32
CA GLN A 101 -9.91 9.50 10.46
C GLN A 101 -9.01 9.78 11.67
N VAL A 102 -8.02 8.95 11.91
CA VAL A 102 -7.07 9.15 13.01
C VAL A 102 -6.13 10.32 12.74
N LEU A 103 -5.68 10.51 11.50
CA LEU A 103 -4.86 11.66 11.10
C LEU A 103 -5.65 12.97 11.25
N ASP A 104 -6.90 12.99 10.83
CA ASP A 104 -7.79 14.14 10.95
C ASP A 104 -8.03 14.53 12.42
N GLY A 105 -8.09 13.54 13.31
CA GLY A 105 -8.15 13.80 14.75
C GLY A 105 -6.86 14.38 15.37
N TYR A 106 -5.72 14.33 14.66
CA TYR A 106 -4.46 14.94 15.08
C TYR A 106 -4.30 16.37 14.53
N LYS A 107 -4.41 16.51 13.23
CA LYS A 107 -4.37 17.80 12.51
C LYS A 107 -5.25 17.71 11.26
N PRO A 108 -5.80 18.81 10.77
CA PRO A 108 -6.67 18.82 9.59
C PRO A 108 -6.02 18.12 8.40
N THR A 109 -6.72 17.16 7.81
CA THR A 109 -6.23 16.40 6.65
C THR A 109 -6.32 17.18 5.33
N THR A 110 -6.89 18.37 5.36
CA THR A 110 -6.82 19.37 4.27
C THR A 110 -5.43 19.99 4.12
N MET A 111 -4.51 19.72 5.05
CA MET A 111 -3.10 20.10 4.97
C MET A 111 -2.42 19.44 3.76
N ALA A 112 -1.56 20.19 3.08
CA ALA A 112 -0.79 19.67 1.95
C ALA A 112 0.18 18.58 2.39
N LEU A 113 0.32 17.51 1.59
CA LEU A 113 1.32 16.45 1.84
C LEU A 113 2.76 16.99 1.89
N GLU A 114 3.05 18.05 1.16
CA GLU A 114 4.37 18.72 1.17
C GLU A 114 4.74 19.33 2.52
N ALA A 115 3.75 19.70 3.32
CA ALA A 115 3.94 20.27 4.65
C ALA A 115 4.25 19.21 5.74
N ILE A 116 4.30 17.93 5.37
CA ILE A 116 4.64 16.85 6.29
C ILE A 116 6.16 16.80 6.48
N ASP A 117 6.58 17.09 7.68
CA ASP A 117 7.97 17.06 8.12
C ASP A 117 8.21 16.01 9.22
N LEU A 118 9.43 15.95 9.72
CA LEU A 118 9.81 15.02 10.80
C LEU A 118 9.07 15.34 12.11
N ASP A 119 8.83 16.62 12.39
CA ASP A 119 8.18 17.06 13.63
C ASP A 119 6.68 16.71 13.60
N TYR A 120 6.05 16.80 12.42
CA TYR A 120 4.70 16.28 12.24
C TYR A 120 4.62 14.79 12.58
N LEU A 121 5.55 13.97 12.07
CA LEU A 121 5.56 12.52 12.31
C LEU A 121 5.79 12.18 13.78
N LYS A 122 6.73 12.83 14.44
CA LYS A 122 6.98 12.68 15.88
C LYS A 122 5.77 13.10 16.72
N GLY A 123 5.15 14.22 16.38
CA GLY A 123 3.96 14.71 17.05
C GLY A 123 2.75 13.78 16.87
N LEU A 124 2.56 13.21 15.68
CA LEU A 124 1.55 12.21 15.42
C LEU A 124 1.77 10.94 16.26
N GLU A 125 3.02 10.47 16.37
CA GLU A 125 3.36 9.32 17.23
C GLU A 125 2.97 9.60 18.69
N LEU A 126 3.41 10.76 19.22
CA LEU A 126 3.10 11.15 20.60
C LEU A 126 1.58 11.22 20.85
N TYR A 127 0.85 11.86 19.93
CA TYR A 127 -0.61 11.91 19.97
C TYR A 127 -1.25 10.53 20.03
N LEU A 128 -0.80 9.59 19.21
CA LEU A 128 -1.32 8.23 19.19
C LEU A 128 -1.00 7.47 20.48
N ARG A 129 0.19 7.66 21.04
CA ARG A 129 0.60 7.06 22.32
C ARG A 129 -0.24 7.61 23.49
N GLN A 130 -0.49 8.90 23.53
CA GLN A 130 -1.34 9.54 24.54
C GLN A 130 -2.79 9.02 24.49
N ARG A 131 -3.27 8.63 23.32
CA ARG A 131 -4.58 7.96 23.14
C ARG A 131 -4.58 6.48 23.51
N GLY A 132 -3.50 5.95 24.06
CA GLY A 132 -3.38 4.55 24.48
C GLY A 132 -3.23 3.55 23.31
N ASN A 133 -2.86 4.00 22.11
CA ASN A 133 -2.64 3.09 21.00
C ASN A 133 -1.38 2.24 21.23
N LYS A 134 -1.47 0.94 20.93
CA LYS A 134 -0.34 0.01 21.03
C LYS A 134 0.60 0.19 19.84
N ASP A 135 1.89 -0.10 20.02
CA ASP A 135 2.97 0.08 19.02
C ASP A 135 2.60 -0.47 17.64
N ASN A 136 2.13 -1.72 17.55
CA ASN A 136 1.77 -2.33 16.26
C ASN A 136 0.56 -1.64 15.58
N SER A 137 -0.33 -1.02 16.34
CA SER A 137 -1.42 -0.22 15.80
C SER A 137 -0.90 1.10 15.24
N ILE A 138 0.04 1.73 15.95
CA ILE A 138 0.75 2.94 15.49
C ILE A 138 1.53 2.61 14.21
N ALA A 139 2.36 1.56 14.26
CA ALA A 139 3.15 1.10 13.11
C ALA A 139 2.30 0.86 11.85
N THR A 140 1.13 0.24 12.01
CA THR A 140 0.20 0.00 10.90
C THR A 140 -0.29 1.30 10.27
N ARG A 141 -0.67 2.30 11.06
CA ARG A 141 -1.12 3.61 10.55
C ARG A 141 0.01 4.36 9.84
N PHE A 142 1.19 4.37 10.45
CA PHE A 142 2.37 4.97 9.84
C PHE A 142 2.78 4.27 8.54
N ALA A 143 2.68 2.94 8.45
CA ALA A 143 2.96 2.19 7.23
C ALA A 143 1.99 2.58 6.09
N ILE A 144 0.70 2.75 6.40
CA ILE A 144 -0.31 3.22 5.45
C ILE A 144 0.02 4.64 4.99
N PHE A 145 0.28 5.55 5.93
CA PHE A 145 0.58 6.95 5.61
C PHE A 145 1.86 7.07 4.78
N LYS A 146 2.93 6.37 5.17
CA LYS A 146 4.17 6.29 4.40
C LYS A 146 3.95 5.80 2.96
N ALA A 147 3.10 4.79 2.78
CA ALA A 147 2.81 4.26 1.44
C ALA A 147 2.12 5.30 0.55
N ILE A 148 1.14 6.04 1.10
CA ILE A 148 0.44 7.11 0.37
C ILE A 148 1.38 8.26 0.06
N TYR A 149 2.16 8.72 1.04
CA TYR A 149 3.14 9.79 0.86
C TYR A 149 4.16 9.44 -0.22
N ASN A 150 4.78 8.27 -0.12
CA ASN A 150 5.78 7.82 -1.09
C ASN A 150 5.18 7.62 -2.50
N LYS A 151 3.93 7.20 -2.60
CA LYS A 151 3.21 7.11 -3.87
C LYS A 151 3.05 8.50 -4.49
N ALA A 152 2.62 9.49 -3.70
CA ALA A 152 2.45 10.86 -4.16
C ALA A 152 3.78 11.49 -4.62
N VAL A 153 4.88 11.25 -3.90
CA VAL A 153 6.23 11.66 -4.29
C VAL A 153 6.64 10.99 -5.62
N LYS A 154 6.43 9.68 -5.74
CA LYS A 154 6.76 8.94 -6.97
C LYS A 154 5.96 9.40 -8.19
N GLU A 155 4.72 9.81 -7.98
CA GLU A 155 3.83 10.35 -9.02
C GLU A 155 4.11 11.83 -9.35
N GLY A 156 5.10 12.45 -8.70
CA GLY A 156 5.45 13.87 -8.89
C GLY A 156 4.41 14.86 -8.35
N LYS A 157 3.47 14.40 -7.53
CA LYS A 157 2.42 15.22 -6.92
C LYS A 157 2.88 15.95 -5.67
N VAL A 158 4.03 15.58 -5.13
CA VAL A 158 4.64 16.17 -3.93
C VAL A 158 6.11 16.41 -4.23
N ALA A 159 6.52 17.68 -4.19
CA ALA A 159 7.91 18.09 -4.36
C ALA A 159 8.56 18.24 -2.98
N VAL A 160 9.48 17.35 -2.63
CA VAL A 160 10.17 17.41 -1.33
C VAL A 160 11.68 17.38 -1.52
N LYS A 161 12.40 18.28 -0.82
CA LYS A 161 13.86 18.25 -0.77
C LYS A 161 14.36 16.99 -0.07
N GLN A 162 13.68 16.56 0.98
CA GLN A 162 14.00 15.37 1.76
C GLN A 162 12.70 14.70 2.23
N ASN A 163 12.56 13.41 1.93
CA ASN A 163 11.40 12.64 2.36
C ASN A 163 11.45 12.41 3.88
N PRO A 164 10.50 12.89 4.69
CA PRO A 164 10.52 12.75 6.14
C PRO A 164 10.47 11.27 6.58
N PHE A 165 9.86 10.39 5.78
CA PHE A 165 9.83 8.94 6.04
C PHE A 165 11.14 8.22 5.70
N SER A 166 12.13 8.89 5.11
CA SER A 166 13.49 8.36 4.98
C SER A 166 14.26 8.49 6.29
N ILE A 167 13.93 9.51 7.09
CA ILE A 167 14.53 9.77 8.40
C ILE A 167 13.74 9.04 9.48
N TYR A 168 12.41 9.19 9.49
CA TYR A 168 11.53 8.56 10.45
C TYR A 168 11.37 7.06 10.15
N GLN A 169 11.98 6.23 10.98
CA GLN A 169 12.02 4.77 10.77
C GLN A 169 10.74 4.11 11.30
N VAL A 170 9.72 4.00 10.46
CA VAL A 170 8.47 3.30 10.80
C VAL A 170 8.71 1.85 11.26
N GLY A 171 9.79 1.22 10.79
CA GLY A 171 10.18 -0.13 11.18
C GLY A 171 10.44 -0.31 12.68
N SER A 172 10.94 0.73 13.36
CA SER A 172 11.22 0.71 14.80
C SER A 172 9.97 0.66 15.68
N LEU A 173 8.81 1.02 15.12
CA LEU A 173 7.54 0.97 15.85
C LEU A 173 6.97 -0.45 15.98
N TRP A 174 7.48 -1.43 15.23
CA TRP A 174 6.96 -2.80 15.28
C TRP A 174 7.46 -3.53 16.52
N ALA A 175 6.55 -3.81 17.45
CA ALA A 175 6.84 -4.61 18.63
C ALA A 175 6.62 -6.11 18.36
N LYS A 176 7.52 -6.95 18.88
CA LYS A 176 7.33 -8.40 18.87
C LYS A 176 6.16 -8.76 19.78
N THR A 177 5.19 -9.47 19.25
CA THR A 177 4.06 -9.99 20.05
C THR A 177 4.33 -11.41 20.48
N ARG A 178 3.94 -11.74 21.70
CA ARG A 178 4.00 -13.13 22.19
C ARG A 178 3.10 -14.00 21.32
N LYS A 179 3.65 -15.08 20.80
CA LYS A 179 2.86 -16.11 20.12
C LYS A 179 1.99 -16.81 21.16
N ARG A 180 0.68 -16.84 20.91
CA ARG A 180 -0.27 -17.59 21.72
C ARG A 180 -0.50 -18.92 21.03
N ALA A 181 0.21 -19.94 21.47
CA ALA A 181 -0.04 -21.31 21.06
C ALA A 181 -1.04 -21.93 22.04
N ILE A 182 -1.95 -22.73 21.51
CA ILE A 182 -2.85 -23.59 22.28
C ILE A 182 -2.19 -24.96 22.29
N ASP A 183 -2.12 -25.62 23.44
CA ASP A 183 -1.56 -26.95 23.56
C ASP A 183 -2.56 -28.03 23.16
N LYS A 184 -2.09 -29.29 23.14
CA LYS A 184 -2.91 -30.44 22.74
C LYS A 184 -4.01 -30.74 23.74
N ASP A 185 -3.75 -30.50 25.01
CA ASP A 185 -4.73 -30.77 26.10
C ASP A 185 -5.90 -29.77 26.01
N ASP A 186 -5.63 -28.51 25.68
CA ASP A 186 -6.67 -27.53 25.45
C ASP A 186 -7.52 -27.85 24.22
N ILE A 187 -6.89 -28.40 23.16
CA ILE A 187 -7.63 -28.88 21.99
C ILE A 187 -8.51 -30.07 22.37
N GLN A 188 -8.00 -31.02 23.17
CA GLN A 188 -8.80 -32.14 23.65
C GLN A 188 -9.97 -31.68 24.50
N ARG A 189 -9.75 -30.77 25.45
CA ARG A 189 -10.84 -30.16 26.24
C ARG A 189 -11.90 -29.49 25.36
N LEU A 190 -11.47 -28.83 24.27
CA LEU A 190 -12.41 -28.24 23.33
C LEU A 190 -13.19 -29.28 22.55
N ILE A 191 -12.58 -30.41 22.17
CA ILE A 191 -13.26 -31.54 21.51
C ILE A 191 -14.33 -32.11 22.44
N ASP A 192 -14.00 -32.33 23.71
CA ASP A 192 -14.85 -32.94 24.73
C ASP A 192 -15.88 -31.97 25.30
N LEU A 193 -15.78 -30.68 24.99
CA LEU A 193 -16.68 -29.66 25.50
C LEU A 193 -18.12 -29.90 25.05
N GLU A 194 -18.99 -30.25 26.02
CA GLU A 194 -20.41 -30.27 25.78
C GLU A 194 -21.00 -28.85 25.83
N ILE A 195 -21.80 -28.51 24.84
CA ILE A 195 -22.44 -27.21 24.74
C ILE A 195 -23.86 -27.36 25.23
N THR A 196 -24.13 -26.80 26.44
CA THR A 196 -25.44 -26.83 27.06
C THR A 196 -26.47 -26.07 26.21
N GLU A 197 -27.70 -26.59 26.19
CA GLU A 197 -28.80 -25.99 25.45
C GLU A 197 -29.15 -24.60 25.95
N GLY A 198 -29.46 -23.70 25.02
CA GLY A 198 -29.79 -22.31 25.31
C GLY A 198 -29.87 -21.47 24.03
N HIS A 199 -30.17 -20.21 24.18
CA HIS A 199 -30.48 -19.29 23.08
C HIS A 199 -29.37 -19.16 21.97
N THR A 200 -28.11 -19.53 22.28
CA THR A 200 -26.96 -19.43 21.40
C THR A 200 -26.28 -20.76 21.08
N THR A 201 -26.94 -21.88 21.38
CA THR A 201 -26.38 -23.24 21.29
C THR A 201 -25.81 -23.53 19.88
N GLU A 202 -26.59 -23.35 18.85
CA GLU A 202 -26.16 -23.62 17.46
C GLU A 202 -24.98 -22.74 17.08
N TYR A 203 -24.97 -21.49 17.51
CA TYR A 203 -23.88 -20.57 17.22
C TYR A 203 -22.57 -21.00 17.92
N ARG A 204 -22.67 -21.47 19.16
CA ARG A 204 -21.52 -22.01 19.93
C ARG A 204 -20.99 -23.29 19.33
N ARG A 205 -21.89 -24.22 18.90
CA ARG A 205 -21.54 -25.45 18.20
C ARG A 205 -20.80 -25.14 16.90
N LEU A 206 -21.34 -24.24 16.08
CA LEU A 206 -20.69 -23.78 14.86
C LEU A 206 -19.32 -23.15 15.12
N ALA A 207 -19.20 -22.29 16.13
CA ALA A 207 -17.92 -21.67 16.48
C ALA A 207 -16.87 -22.71 16.92
N LYS A 208 -17.27 -23.70 17.73
CA LYS A 208 -16.41 -24.82 18.12
C LYS A 208 -15.95 -25.61 16.89
N ASP A 209 -16.87 -26.01 16.03
CA ASP A 209 -16.55 -26.79 14.84
C ASP A 209 -15.66 -26.03 13.86
N LEU A 210 -15.89 -24.75 13.64
CA LEU A 210 -15.05 -23.87 12.80
C LEU A 210 -13.62 -23.74 13.36
N PHE A 211 -13.50 -23.59 14.65
CA PHE A 211 -12.19 -23.51 15.29
C PHE A 211 -11.42 -24.83 15.14
N LEU A 212 -12.05 -25.96 15.46
CA LEU A 212 -11.46 -27.28 15.34
C LEU A 212 -11.14 -27.61 13.87
N PHE A 213 -12.04 -27.28 12.94
CA PHE A 213 -11.77 -27.47 11.52
C PHE A 213 -10.55 -26.66 11.08
N SER A 214 -10.44 -25.39 11.46
CA SER A 214 -9.26 -24.56 11.20
C SER A 214 -7.99 -25.21 11.76
N TYR A 215 -8.04 -25.72 12.99
CA TYR A 215 -6.90 -26.39 13.63
C TYR A 215 -6.49 -27.66 12.85
N PHE A 216 -7.43 -28.54 12.53
CA PHE A 216 -7.17 -29.80 11.82
C PHE A 216 -6.87 -29.63 10.33
N THR A 217 -7.05 -28.44 9.78
CA THR A 217 -6.68 -28.08 8.40
C THR A 217 -5.44 -27.18 8.35
N ALA A 218 -4.53 -27.33 9.32
CA ALA A 218 -3.26 -26.61 9.41
C ALA A 218 -3.42 -25.06 9.41
N GLY A 219 -4.48 -24.54 10.04
CA GLY A 219 -4.75 -23.11 10.17
C GLY A 219 -5.44 -22.50 8.94
N MET A 220 -6.35 -23.24 8.31
CA MET A 220 -7.19 -22.65 7.27
C MET A 220 -7.94 -21.45 7.83
N ASN A 221 -7.84 -20.30 7.14
CA ASN A 221 -8.44 -19.06 7.59
C ASN A 221 -9.97 -19.15 7.53
N PHE A 222 -10.66 -18.51 8.49
CA PHE A 222 -12.12 -18.45 8.53
C PHE A 222 -12.74 -18.01 7.19
N GLY A 223 -12.19 -16.99 6.54
CA GLY A 223 -12.69 -16.54 5.24
C GLY A 223 -12.53 -17.56 4.11
N ASP A 224 -11.55 -18.46 4.20
CA ASP A 224 -11.36 -19.56 3.25
C ASP A 224 -12.33 -20.70 3.58
N ILE A 225 -12.52 -21.03 4.87
CA ILE A 225 -13.51 -22.02 5.33
C ILE A 225 -14.92 -21.62 4.91
N ALA A 226 -15.28 -20.35 5.07
CA ALA A 226 -16.60 -19.83 4.70
C ALA A 226 -16.90 -19.93 3.19
N ARG A 227 -15.86 -20.05 2.36
CA ARG A 227 -15.96 -20.18 0.90
C ARG A 227 -15.71 -21.57 0.39
N LEU A 228 -15.35 -22.50 1.29
CA LEU A 228 -15.07 -23.89 0.92
C LEU A 228 -16.32 -24.56 0.37
N ARG A 229 -16.21 -25.12 -0.83
CA ARG A 229 -17.32 -25.75 -1.54
C ARG A 229 -17.11 -27.28 -1.63
N TYR A 230 -18.19 -28.00 -1.87
CA TYR A 230 -18.11 -29.46 -2.03
C TYR A 230 -17.16 -29.88 -3.16
N LYS A 231 -17.12 -29.12 -4.26
CA LYS A 231 -16.20 -29.38 -5.38
C LYS A 231 -14.72 -29.26 -5.02
N ASP A 232 -14.39 -28.54 -3.94
CA ASP A 232 -13.02 -28.35 -3.49
C ASP A 232 -12.49 -29.55 -2.72
N ILE A 233 -13.37 -30.51 -2.40
CA ILE A 233 -13.03 -31.73 -1.69
C ILE A 233 -13.20 -32.94 -2.60
N LEU A 234 -12.08 -33.60 -2.92
CA LEU A 234 -12.07 -34.78 -3.74
C LEU A 234 -11.33 -35.92 -3.02
N ARG A 235 -12.01 -37.05 -2.81
CA ARG A 235 -11.45 -38.27 -2.15
C ARG A 235 -10.80 -37.91 -0.79
N GLY A 236 -11.46 -37.09 0.02
CA GLY A 236 -10.95 -36.66 1.33
C GLY A 236 -9.78 -35.68 1.26
N ARG A 237 -9.45 -35.19 0.08
CA ARG A 237 -8.42 -34.18 -0.14
C ARG A 237 -9.05 -32.84 -0.47
N VAL A 238 -8.64 -31.77 0.21
CA VAL A 238 -9.07 -30.41 -0.08
C VAL A 238 -8.10 -29.76 -1.07
N ASN A 239 -8.67 -29.06 -2.08
CA ASN A 239 -7.93 -28.28 -3.06
C ASN A 239 -8.61 -26.92 -3.17
N TYR A 240 -7.97 -25.87 -2.70
CA TYR A 240 -8.55 -24.54 -2.74
C TYR A 240 -7.52 -23.45 -3.01
N SER A 241 -7.96 -22.32 -3.54
CA SER A 241 -7.14 -21.13 -3.67
C SER A 241 -7.36 -20.23 -2.47
N ARG A 242 -6.28 -19.92 -1.74
CA ARG A 242 -6.34 -19.03 -0.59
C ARG A 242 -6.77 -17.63 -1.02
N HIS A 243 -7.91 -17.16 -0.53
CA HIS A 243 -8.53 -15.89 -0.99
C HIS A 243 -7.58 -14.68 -0.86
N LYS A 244 -6.81 -14.59 0.23
CA LYS A 244 -5.90 -13.44 0.47
C LYS A 244 -4.71 -13.39 -0.47
N THR A 245 -4.14 -14.54 -0.85
CA THR A 245 -2.85 -14.62 -1.56
C THR A 245 -2.94 -15.29 -2.92
N GLN A 246 -4.13 -15.82 -3.28
CA GLN A 246 -4.39 -16.60 -4.50
C GLN A 246 -3.46 -17.84 -4.64
N LYS A 247 -2.85 -18.27 -3.54
CA LYS A 247 -2.00 -19.46 -3.53
C LYS A 247 -2.87 -20.70 -3.50
N LEU A 248 -2.64 -21.62 -4.43
CA LEU A 248 -3.25 -22.94 -4.42
C LEU A 248 -2.68 -23.79 -3.28
N LEU A 249 -3.57 -24.37 -2.50
CA LEU A 249 -3.24 -25.25 -1.40
C LEU A 249 -3.99 -26.58 -1.59
N SER A 250 -3.28 -27.69 -1.34
CA SER A 250 -3.82 -29.03 -1.45
C SER A 250 -3.23 -29.92 -0.35
N PHE A 251 -4.10 -30.52 0.44
CA PHE A 251 -3.71 -31.45 1.51
C PHE A 251 -4.82 -32.46 1.82
N GLN A 252 -4.43 -33.59 2.39
CA GLN A 252 -5.37 -34.60 2.85
C GLN A 252 -6.04 -34.14 4.14
N LEU A 253 -7.36 -34.27 4.21
CA LEU A 253 -8.11 -34.01 5.43
C LEU A 253 -7.90 -35.16 6.43
N VAL A 254 -7.66 -34.79 7.68
CA VAL A 254 -7.59 -35.77 8.78
C VAL A 254 -9.00 -36.20 9.18
N PRO A 255 -9.17 -37.37 9.82
CA PRO A 255 -10.51 -37.91 10.18
C PRO A 255 -11.39 -36.93 10.94
N MET A 256 -10.82 -36.18 11.89
CA MET A 256 -11.57 -35.18 12.66
C MET A 256 -12.11 -34.04 11.80
N ALA A 257 -11.36 -33.61 10.77
CA ALA A 257 -11.84 -32.59 9.84
C ALA A 257 -12.98 -33.15 8.97
N LEU A 258 -12.90 -34.38 8.54
CA LEU A 258 -13.99 -35.03 7.79
C LEU A 258 -15.24 -35.17 8.63
N GLN A 259 -15.16 -35.64 9.89
CA GLN A 259 -16.29 -35.73 10.80
C GLN A 259 -16.99 -34.39 11.02
N ILE A 260 -16.24 -33.29 11.10
CA ILE A 260 -16.82 -31.96 11.21
C ILE A 260 -17.60 -31.61 9.94
N LEU A 261 -17.06 -31.89 8.76
CA LEU A 261 -17.77 -31.60 7.50
C LEU A 261 -19.04 -32.42 7.35
N GLU A 262 -19.04 -33.68 7.78
CA GLU A 262 -20.20 -34.57 7.76
C GLU A 262 -21.38 -34.04 8.57
N LYS A 263 -21.14 -33.29 9.67
CA LYS A 263 -22.20 -32.65 10.46
C LYS A 263 -23.00 -31.61 9.67
N TYR A 264 -22.35 -30.96 8.68
CA TYR A 264 -22.96 -29.85 7.92
C TYR A 264 -23.57 -30.30 6.60
N GLY A 265 -23.49 -31.58 6.28
CA GLY A 265 -24.27 -32.20 5.23
C GLY A 265 -23.47 -32.79 4.09
N THR A 266 -23.96 -33.93 3.68
CA THR A 266 -23.56 -34.65 2.48
C THR A 266 -24.44 -34.29 1.27
N ALA A 267 -25.44 -33.43 1.46
CA ALA A 267 -26.49 -33.16 0.49
C ALA A 267 -26.22 -31.98 -0.46
N GLY A 268 -25.07 -31.31 -0.31
CA GLY A 268 -24.72 -30.17 -1.17
C GLY A 268 -24.14 -30.62 -2.50
N HIS A 269 -24.56 -29.98 -3.58
CA HIS A 269 -23.99 -30.19 -4.90
C HIS A 269 -22.89 -29.16 -5.18
N GLY A 270 -21.78 -29.64 -5.72
CA GLY A 270 -20.56 -28.97 -6.21
C GLY A 270 -20.27 -27.52 -5.80
N GLU A 271 -21.13 -26.58 -6.17
CA GLU A 271 -20.94 -25.15 -5.94
C GLU A 271 -21.43 -24.64 -4.58
N ALA A 272 -22.15 -25.45 -3.81
CA ALA A 272 -22.65 -25.06 -2.49
C ALA A 272 -21.50 -24.99 -1.46
N ASN A 273 -21.56 -24.03 -0.55
CA ASN A 273 -20.66 -23.96 0.59
C ASN A 273 -20.96 -25.10 1.57
N ILE A 274 -19.92 -25.75 2.08
CA ILE A 274 -20.08 -26.90 2.98
C ILE A 274 -20.61 -26.46 4.34
N ILE A 275 -20.02 -25.38 4.91
CA ILE A 275 -20.44 -24.88 6.21
C ILE A 275 -21.38 -23.69 6.01
N PRO A 276 -22.61 -23.73 6.55
CA PRO A 276 -23.62 -22.70 6.32
C PRO A 276 -23.34 -21.46 7.18
N ILE A 277 -22.32 -20.69 6.79
CA ILE A 277 -22.03 -19.41 7.41
C ILE A 277 -22.97 -18.38 6.78
N ARG A 278 -24.02 -18.00 7.49
CA ARG A 278 -24.92 -16.92 7.04
C ARG A 278 -24.19 -15.59 7.08
N ASN A 279 -23.94 -14.99 5.95
CA ASN A 279 -23.62 -13.57 5.89
C ASN A 279 -24.84 -12.78 6.37
N ARG A 280 -24.80 -12.22 7.57
CA ARG A 280 -25.72 -11.14 7.92
C ARG A 280 -25.23 -9.90 7.18
N HIS A 281 -25.96 -9.54 6.11
CA HIS A 281 -25.89 -8.21 5.52
C HIS A 281 -26.46 -7.17 6.47
#